data_987d4d6b427c303d3a5d1a365b1a2c4a
#
_entry.id   987d4d6b427c303d3a5d1a365b1a2c4a
#
_cell.length_a   1.000
_cell.length_b   1.000
_cell.length_c   1.000
_cell.angle_alpha   90.00
_cell.angle_beta   90.00
_cell.angle_gamma   90.00
#
_symmetry.space_group_name_H-M   'P 1'
#
loop_
_entity.id
_entity.type
_entity.pdbx_description
1 polymer ?
#
loop_
_entity_poly.entity_id
_entity_poly.type
_entity_poly.pdbx_seq_one_letter_code
_entity_poly.pdbx_strand_id
1 'polypeptide(L)'
;MTKVGNNARMRPRRSKALWAVAALLLVNAVLLAAPVGLALPGTLGSYFFGPKLVRADVLIKDGGALHLYRVDRGFIRSKANGSLVLRERDGSLVTIAVAPTATITVHGQPAPYSALRKGMAATVIRDGDAPATEVRAGLG
;
A
#
# COMPACT_ATOMS: atom_id res chain seq x y z
N MET A 1 76.28 9.91 -43.23
CA MET A 1 75.95 9.61 -41.83
C MET A 1 74.57 10.20 -41.55
N THR A 2 73.55 9.34 -41.61
CA THR A 2 72.16 9.80 -41.47
C THR A 2 71.57 9.16 -40.24
N LYS A 3 71.22 9.99 -39.26
CA LYS A 3 70.69 9.55 -37.97
C LYS A 3 69.17 9.46 -38.08
N VAL A 4 68.64 8.25 -38.04
CA VAL A 4 67.23 7.95 -38.04
C VAL A 4 66.68 8.18 -36.62
N GLY A 5 65.78 9.16 -36.47
CA GLY A 5 65.09 9.42 -35.22
C GLY A 5 63.93 8.48 -35.04
N ASN A 6 63.93 7.69 -33.95
CA ASN A 6 62.88 6.78 -33.57
C ASN A 6 61.79 7.55 -32.82
N ASN A 7 60.70 7.90 -33.47
CA ASN A 7 59.54 8.49 -32.82
C ASN A 7 58.67 7.36 -32.25
N ALA A 8 58.92 7.05 -30.97
CA ALA A 8 58.02 6.18 -30.18
C ALA A 8 56.71 6.92 -29.93
N ARG A 9 55.67 6.57 -30.65
CA ARG A 9 54.30 7.05 -30.42
C ARG A 9 53.80 6.46 -29.09
N MET A 10 53.78 7.27 -28.04
CA MET A 10 53.08 6.97 -26.81
C MET A 10 51.58 6.89 -27.09
N ARG A 11 51.03 5.68 -27.11
CA ARG A 11 49.56 5.48 -27.16
C ARG A 11 48.95 5.86 -25.81
N PRO A 12 47.92 6.69 -25.76
CA PRO A 12 47.30 7.09 -24.50
C PRO A 12 46.52 5.93 -23.91
N ARG A 13 47.08 5.36 -22.87
CA ARG A 13 46.41 4.34 -22.01
C ARG A 13 45.26 4.92 -21.18
N ARG A 14 44.95 6.22 -21.34
CA ARG A 14 43.98 6.98 -20.54
C ARG A 14 42.51 6.73 -20.88
N SER A 15 42.18 6.14 -22.02
CA SER A 15 40.79 6.01 -22.46
C SER A 15 40.01 4.94 -21.63
N LYS A 16 40.64 3.82 -21.30
CA LYS A 16 39.96 2.72 -20.56
C LYS A 16 39.58 3.12 -19.13
N ALA A 17 40.44 3.87 -18.43
CA ALA A 17 40.17 4.33 -17.08
C ALA A 17 39.04 5.38 -17.07
N LEU A 18 39.03 6.30 -18.04
CA LEU A 18 37.95 7.28 -18.19
C LEU A 18 36.60 6.62 -18.49
N TRP A 19 36.55 5.59 -19.31
CA TRP A 19 35.34 4.83 -19.57
C TRP A 19 34.85 4.06 -18.35
N ALA A 20 35.76 3.50 -17.54
CA ALA A 20 35.41 2.82 -16.30
C ALA A 20 34.82 3.79 -15.26
N VAL A 21 35.40 4.99 -15.11
CA VAL A 21 34.88 6.05 -14.23
C VAL A 21 33.53 6.56 -14.71
N ALA A 22 33.36 6.78 -16.02
CA ALA A 22 32.10 7.20 -16.59
C ALA A 22 31.00 6.16 -16.39
N ALA A 23 31.30 4.87 -16.58
CA ALA A 23 30.35 3.77 -16.33
C ALA A 23 29.96 3.68 -14.84
N LEU A 24 30.92 3.85 -13.92
CA LEU A 24 30.66 3.84 -12.46
C LEU A 24 29.79 5.03 -12.05
N LEU A 25 30.04 6.22 -12.58
CA LEU A 25 29.21 7.41 -12.33
C LEU A 25 27.80 7.25 -12.88
N LEU A 26 27.63 6.63 -14.05
CA LEU A 26 26.31 6.36 -14.63
C LEU A 26 25.52 5.37 -13.82
N VAL A 27 26.14 4.29 -13.32
CA VAL A 27 25.51 3.32 -12.42
C VAL A 27 25.08 3.99 -11.11
N ASN A 28 25.92 4.83 -10.51
CA ASN A 28 25.56 5.57 -9.29
C ASN A 28 24.44 6.59 -9.57
N ALA A 29 24.45 7.28 -10.72
CA ALA A 29 23.39 8.20 -11.08
C ALA A 29 22.04 7.48 -11.28
N VAL A 30 22.03 6.29 -11.86
CA VAL A 30 20.82 5.45 -11.99
C VAL A 30 20.33 4.97 -10.62
N LEU A 31 21.23 4.59 -9.71
CA LEU A 31 20.88 4.18 -8.35
C LEU A 31 20.34 5.35 -7.50
N LEU A 32 20.83 6.57 -7.73
CA LEU A 32 20.38 7.78 -7.03
C LEU A 32 19.11 8.39 -7.66
N ALA A 33 18.91 8.20 -8.97
CA ALA A 33 17.72 8.64 -9.69
C ALA A 33 16.56 7.62 -9.59
N ALA A 34 16.83 6.39 -9.17
CA ALA A 34 15.78 5.47 -8.80
C ALA A 34 15.00 6.11 -7.64
N PRO A 35 13.70 6.40 -7.80
CA PRO A 35 12.90 6.88 -6.68
C PRO A 35 13.09 5.87 -5.56
N VAL A 36 13.55 6.32 -4.39
CA VAL A 36 13.67 5.49 -3.18
C VAL A 36 12.26 5.26 -2.61
N GLY A 37 11.31 5.03 -3.50
CA GLY A 37 10.15 4.23 -3.19
C GLY A 37 10.61 2.80 -3.41
N LEU A 38 10.86 2.09 -2.32
CA LEU A 38 10.75 0.65 -2.36
C LEU A 38 9.39 0.39 -3.01
N ALA A 39 9.36 0.22 -4.33
CA ALA A 39 8.28 -0.44 -4.97
C ALA A 39 8.27 -1.84 -4.36
N LEU A 40 7.59 -1.97 -3.22
CA LEU A 40 7.03 -3.24 -2.83
C LEU A 40 6.46 -3.78 -4.13
N PRO A 41 6.85 -4.98 -4.58
CA PRO A 41 6.36 -5.53 -5.83
C PRO A 41 4.85 -5.23 -5.83
N GLY A 42 4.32 -4.58 -6.86
CA GLY A 42 2.93 -4.08 -6.89
C GLY A 42 1.89 -5.14 -6.55
N THR A 43 2.31 -6.40 -6.54
CA THR A 43 1.65 -7.58 -6.02
C THR A 43 1.39 -7.54 -4.51
N LEU A 44 2.34 -7.12 -3.64
CA LEU A 44 2.11 -7.15 -2.18
C LEU A 44 1.14 -6.05 -1.74
N GLY A 45 1.26 -4.83 -2.27
CA GLY A 45 0.31 -3.76 -2.00
C GLY A 45 -1.11 -4.13 -2.44
N SER A 46 -1.27 -4.80 -3.59
CA SER A 46 -2.57 -5.28 -4.06
C SER A 46 -3.11 -6.45 -3.23
N TYR A 47 -2.24 -7.25 -2.59
CA TYR A 47 -2.68 -8.29 -1.65
C TYR A 47 -3.18 -7.68 -0.35
N PHE A 48 -2.42 -6.74 0.26
CA PHE A 48 -2.77 -6.17 1.56
C PHE A 48 -3.90 -5.13 1.50
N PHE A 49 -4.05 -4.43 0.37
CA PHE A 49 -5.06 -3.36 0.23
C PHE A 49 -5.98 -3.55 -0.97
N GLY A 50 -5.79 -4.64 -1.72
CA GLY A 50 -6.54 -4.94 -2.94
C GLY A 50 -7.89 -5.61 -2.68
N PRO A 51 -8.63 -5.89 -3.77
CA PRO A 51 -9.96 -6.50 -3.68
C PRO A 51 -9.95 -7.92 -3.11
N LYS A 52 -8.78 -8.56 -2.96
CA LYS A 52 -8.65 -9.91 -2.40
C LYS A 52 -8.54 -9.93 -0.87
N LEU A 53 -8.37 -8.77 -0.23
CA LEU A 53 -8.34 -8.69 1.23
C LEU A 53 -9.69 -9.16 1.79
N VAL A 54 -9.63 -10.09 2.73
CA VAL A 54 -10.78 -10.56 3.53
C VAL A 54 -10.77 -9.83 4.86
N ARG A 55 -9.68 -9.98 5.61
CA ARG A 55 -9.46 -9.37 6.91
C ARG A 55 -7.99 -9.05 7.10
N ALA A 56 -7.68 -8.01 7.87
CA ALA A 56 -6.33 -7.71 8.34
C ALA A 56 -6.38 -7.24 9.80
N ASP A 57 -5.43 -7.70 10.59
CA ASP A 57 -5.15 -7.17 11.92
C ASP A 57 -3.82 -6.40 11.85
N VAL A 58 -3.85 -5.12 12.20
CA VAL A 58 -2.70 -4.22 12.09
C VAL A 58 -2.39 -3.64 13.47
N LEU A 59 -1.22 -3.95 14.00
CA LEU A 59 -0.76 -3.40 15.27
C LEU A 59 -0.01 -2.09 15.02
N ILE A 60 -0.52 -1.01 15.58
CA ILE A 60 0.06 0.34 15.45
C ILE A 60 0.43 0.85 16.84
N LYS A 61 1.62 1.43 16.97
CA LYS A 61 2.00 2.18 18.16
C LYS A 61 1.75 3.66 17.92
N ASP A 62 0.78 4.21 18.63
CA ASP A 62 0.43 5.62 18.57
C ASP A 62 0.36 6.20 19.99
N GLY A 63 0.88 7.42 20.17
CA GLY A 63 0.85 8.11 21.48
C GLY A 63 1.45 7.32 22.64
N GLY A 64 2.30 6.30 22.39
CA GLY A 64 2.85 5.41 23.40
C GLY A 64 1.98 4.18 23.72
N ALA A 65 0.76 4.09 23.20
CA ALA A 65 -0.13 2.94 23.28
C ALA A 65 -0.02 2.04 22.05
N LEU A 66 -0.34 0.76 22.22
CA LEU A 66 -0.48 -0.19 21.11
C LEU A 66 -1.97 -0.34 20.80
N HIS A 67 -2.32 -0.13 19.55
CA HIS A 67 -3.67 -0.29 19.01
C HIS A 67 -3.69 -1.42 17.99
N LEU A 68 -4.62 -2.35 18.17
CA LEU A 68 -4.84 -3.45 17.24
C LEU A 68 -6.01 -3.11 16.33
N TYR A 69 -5.72 -2.45 15.21
CA TYR A 69 -6.76 -2.15 14.23
C TYR A 69 -7.13 -3.40 13.44
N ARG A 70 -8.41 -3.72 13.43
CA ARG A 70 -8.99 -4.78 12.61
C ARG A 70 -9.72 -4.18 11.43
N VAL A 71 -9.38 -4.67 10.24
CA VAL A 71 -9.99 -4.28 8.97
C VAL A 71 -10.77 -5.48 8.44
N ASP A 72 -12.08 -5.41 8.45
CA ASP A 72 -12.97 -6.44 7.89
C ASP A 72 -13.50 -5.95 6.53
N ARG A 73 -13.48 -6.81 5.52
CA ARG A 73 -13.95 -6.48 4.17
C ARG A 73 -14.91 -7.52 3.64
N GLY A 74 -16.07 -7.07 3.16
CA GLY A 74 -17.08 -7.96 2.63
C GLY A 74 -18.26 -7.22 2.02
N PHE A 75 -19.33 -7.94 1.78
CA PHE A 75 -20.59 -7.36 1.33
C PHE A 75 -21.57 -7.24 2.49
N ILE A 76 -22.24 -6.11 2.60
CA ILE A 76 -23.28 -5.91 3.61
C ILE A 76 -24.40 -6.90 3.36
N ARG A 77 -24.60 -7.83 4.27
CA ARG A 77 -25.69 -8.82 4.23
C ARG A 77 -26.96 -8.26 4.83
N SER A 78 -26.82 -7.58 5.97
CA SER A 78 -27.91 -6.91 6.67
C SER A 78 -27.36 -5.83 7.60
N LYS A 79 -28.23 -4.94 8.06
CA LYS A 79 -27.94 -3.96 9.10
C LYS A 79 -29.14 -3.85 10.03
N ALA A 80 -28.88 -3.71 11.31
CA ALA A 80 -29.91 -3.49 12.33
C ALA A 80 -29.28 -2.88 13.58
N ASN A 81 -29.99 -1.98 14.23
CA ASN A 81 -29.64 -1.47 15.57
C ASN A 81 -28.18 -1.03 15.73
N GLY A 82 -27.65 -0.28 14.75
CA GLY A 82 -26.27 0.17 14.79
C GLY A 82 -25.22 -0.91 14.53
N SER A 83 -25.62 -2.06 13.99
CA SER A 83 -24.71 -3.15 13.65
C SER A 83 -24.80 -3.51 12.17
N LEU A 84 -23.68 -3.94 11.60
CA LEU A 84 -23.57 -4.48 10.24
C LEU A 84 -23.27 -5.97 10.30
N VAL A 85 -23.91 -6.74 9.44
CA VAL A 85 -23.49 -8.11 9.15
C VAL A 85 -22.81 -8.09 7.79
N LEU A 86 -21.51 -8.36 7.78
CA LEU A 86 -20.72 -8.51 6.56
C LEU A 86 -20.63 -9.99 6.20
N ARG A 87 -20.78 -10.28 4.92
CA ARG A 87 -20.37 -11.54 4.32
C ARG A 87 -19.01 -11.33 3.69
N GLU A 88 -17.99 -11.89 4.29
CA GLU A 88 -16.62 -11.84 3.79
C GLU A 88 -16.44 -12.72 2.54
N ARG A 89 -15.31 -12.58 1.85
CA ARG A 89 -15.07 -13.34 0.61
C ARG A 89 -14.89 -14.84 0.82
N ASP A 90 -14.41 -15.24 1.99
CA ASP A 90 -14.32 -16.65 2.39
C ASP A 90 -15.68 -17.28 2.71
N GLY A 91 -16.75 -16.48 2.65
CA GLY A 91 -18.12 -16.88 2.96
C GLY A 91 -18.52 -16.68 4.41
N SER A 92 -17.60 -16.31 5.29
CA SER A 92 -17.89 -16.09 6.71
C SER A 92 -18.82 -14.88 6.90
N LEU A 93 -19.61 -14.93 7.97
CA LEU A 93 -20.47 -13.82 8.39
C LEU A 93 -19.91 -13.22 9.67
N VAL A 94 -19.64 -11.91 9.63
CA VAL A 94 -19.13 -11.16 10.76
C VAL A 94 -20.14 -10.08 11.12
N THR A 95 -20.56 -10.06 12.38
CA THR A 95 -21.41 -8.99 12.93
C THR A 95 -20.53 -7.95 13.60
N ILE A 96 -20.63 -6.71 13.19
CA ILE A 96 -19.80 -5.60 13.66
C ILE A 96 -20.71 -4.49 14.14
N ALA A 97 -20.58 -4.09 15.41
CA ALA A 97 -21.21 -2.90 15.93
C ALA A 97 -20.57 -1.67 15.30
N VAL A 98 -21.33 -0.65 14.94
CA VAL A 98 -20.87 0.63 14.40
C VAL A 98 -21.05 1.70 15.45
N ALA A 99 -19.98 2.41 15.81
CA ALA A 99 -20.08 3.49 16.79
C ALA A 99 -21.02 4.61 16.28
N PRO A 100 -21.80 5.23 17.15
CA PRO A 100 -22.66 6.37 16.75
C PRO A 100 -21.87 7.51 16.12
N THR A 101 -20.59 7.66 16.51
CA THR A 101 -19.66 8.69 16.01
C THR A 101 -18.80 8.19 14.82
N ALA A 102 -19.08 6.99 14.28
CA ALA A 102 -18.30 6.44 13.20
C ALA A 102 -18.33 7.33 11.95
N THR A 103 -17.18 7.48 11.34
CA THR A 103 -17.08 8.10 10.02
C THR A 103 -17.56 7.12 8.96
N ILE A 104 -18.64 7.45 8.28
CA ILE A 104 -19.21 6.61 7.23
C ILE A 104 -19.10 7.32 5.88
N THR A 105 -18.57 6.62 4.89
CA THR A 105 -18.54 7.09 3.50
C THR A 105 -19.21 6.09 2.58
N VAL A 106 -19.98 6.62 1.62
CA VAL A 106 -20.60 5.84 0.54
C VAL A 106 -20.16 6.44 -0.79
N HIS A 107 -19.54 5.62 -1.63
CA HIS A 107 -18.93 6.08 -2.89
C HIS A 107 -17.93 7.24 -2.71
N GLY A 108 -17.18 7.21 -1.58
CA GLY A 108 -16.20 8.24 -1.25
C GLY A 108 -16.78 9.53 -0.68
N GLN A 109 -18.10 9.63 -0.51
CA GLN A 109 -18.77 10.81 0.06
C GLN A 109 -19.25 10.52 1.49
N PRO A 110 -19.15 11.48 2.41
CA PRO A 110 -19.72 11.35 3.75
C PRO A 110 -21.21 11.01 3.70
N ALA A 111 -21.63 10.03 4.50
CA ALA A 111 -22.99 9.55 4.49
C ALA A 111 -23.43 9.11 5.89
N PRO A 112 -24.74 9.16 6.21
CA PRO A 112 -25.26 8.61 7.46
C PRO A 112 -25.32 7.07 7.40
N TYR A 113 -25.40 6.43 8.58
CA TYR A 113 -25.57 4.97 8.69
C TYR A 113 -26.77 4.44 7.88
N SER A 114 -27.85 5.25 7.78
CA SER A 114 -29.03 4.91 6.99
C SER A 114 -28.75 4.72 5.51
N ALA A 115 -27.72 5.34 4.96
CA ALA A 115 -27.33 5.23 3.54
C ALA A 115 -26.71 3.89 3.18
N LEU A 116 -26.18 3.15 4.16
CA LEU A 116 -25.65 1.81 3.92
C LEU A 116 -26.76 0.87 3.44
N ARG A 117 -26.49 0.06 2.41
CA ARG A 117 -27.47 -0.85 1.79
C ARG A 117 -26.91 -2.26 1.73
N LYS A 118 -27.80 -3.25 1.83
CA LYS A 118 -27.50 -4.65 1.51
C LYS A 118 -26.91 -4.77 0.11
N GLY A 119 -25.85 -5.55 -0.05
CA GLY A 119 -25.17 -5.77 -1.32
C GLY A 119 -24.03 -4.81 -1.61
N MET A 120 -23.89 -3.69 -0.88
CA MET A 120 -22.72 -2.83 -1.00
C MET A 120 -21.48 -3.56 -0.52
N ALA A 121 -20.37 -3.41 -1.25
CA ALA A 121 -19.05 -3.74 -0.72
C ALA A 121 -18.70 -2.76 0.39
N ALA A 122 -18.20 -3.25 1.51
CA ALA A 122 -17.82 -2.43 2.63
C ALA A 122 -16.46 -2.84 3.18
N THR A 123 -15.69 -1.85 3.61
CA THR A 123 -14.50 -1.99 4.44
C THR A 123 -14.80 -1.33 5.78
N VAL A 124 -14.63 -2.07 6.84
CA VAL A 124 -14.94 -1.63 8.22
C VAL A 124 -13.67 -1.67 9.04
N ILE A 125 -13.38 -0.60 9.78
CA ILE A 125 -12.19 -0.46 10.61
C ILE A 125 -12.63 -0.28 12.05
N ARG A 126 -12.03 -1.06 12.96
CA ARG A 126 -12.28 -1.04 14.39
C ARG A 126 -11.00 -1.29 15.18
N ASP A 127 -10.95 -0.86 16.44
CA ASP A 127 -9.85 -1.18 17.36
C ASP A 127 -10.22 -2.47 18.11
N GLY A 128 -9.53 -3.55 17.81
CA GLY A 128 -9.83 -4.89 18.32
C GLY A 128 -11.29 -5.29 18.07
N ASP A 129 -12.01 -5.58 19.16
CA ASP A 129 -13.43 -5.94 19.14
C ASP A 129 -14.37 -4.76 19.47
N ALA A 130 -13.84 -3.55 19.60
CA ALA A 130 -14.64 -2.34 19.82
C ALA A 130 -15.58 -2.07 18.63
N PRO A 131 -16.63 -1.25 18.83
CA PRO A 131 -17.45 -0.78 17.71
C PRO A 131 -16.63 -0.09 16.63
N ALA A 132 -16.99 -0.31 15.38
CA ALA A 132 -16.30 0.28 14.24
C ALA A 132 -16.35 1.80 14.29
N THR A 133 -15.20 2.42 14.07
CA THR A 133 -15.03 3.87 14.01
C THR A 133 -15.06 4.40 12.58
N GLU A 134 -14.87 3.50 11.59
CA GLU A 134 -14.90 3.88 10.19
C GLU A 134 -15.58 2.80 9.33
N VAL A 135 -16.46 3.23 8.41
CA VAL A 135 -17.11 2.37 7.42
C VAL A 135 -17.02 3.04 6.05
N ARG A 136 -16.37 2.36 5.12
CA ARG A 136 -16.32 2.78 3.71
C ARG A 136 -17.12 1.80 2.88
N ALA A 137 -18.18 2.26 2.22
CA ALA A 137 -19.04 1.44 1.37
C ALA A 137 -19.10 1.95 -0.07
N GLY A 138 -19.34 1.05 -1.01
CA GLY A 138 -19.44 1.38 -2.44
C GLY A 138 -20.06 0.29 -3.27
N LEU A 139 -19.96 0.44 -4.59
CA LEU A 139 -20.34 -0.62 -5.52
C LEU A 139 -19.39 -1.81 -5.35
N GLY A 140 -19.93 -3.00 -5.29
CA GLY A 140 -19.21 -4.25 -5.23
C GLY A 140 -18.79 -4.75 -6.62
#